data_8f147e4b07cbe3947b95bdd1591261ba
#
_entry.id   8f147e4b07cbe3947b95bdd1591261ba
#
_cell.length_a   1.000
_cell.length_b   1.000
_cell.length_c   1.000
_cell.angle_alpha   90.00
_cell.angle_beta   90.00
_cell.angle_gamma   90.00
#
_symmetry.space_group_name_H-M   'P 1'
#
loop_
_entity.id
_entity.type
_entity.pdbx_description
1 polymer ?
#
loop_
_entity_poly.entity_id
_entity_poly.type
_entity_poly.pdbx_seq_one_letter_code
_entity_poly.pdbx_strand_id
1 'polypeptide(L)'
;MLSFGVTVLPDPPWTRWLELIQLAESHGFEYAWTYDSHVLWQESIPTLAVAARETSKIHLGHFVTNPATRDPTVLASSYATLNDLSDGRMAMGVGRGDSAVRYIGRQPMKVADFESALTMIKEFMNGREVHWNDKDLQLKWVR
;
A
#
# COMPACT_ATOMS: atom_id res chain seq x y z
N MET A 1 -11.49 5.20 -22.48
CA MET A 1 -12.51 5.40 -21.42
C MET A 1 -11.77 6.02 -20.23
N LEU A 2 -12.38 6.96 -19.50
CA LEU A 2 -11.76 7.53 -18.30
C LEU A 2 -12.04 6.63 -17.10
N SER A 3 -11.03 6.39 -16.27
CA SER A 3 -11.16 5.69 -15.00
C SER A 3 -11.23 6.70 -13.86
N PHE A 4 -12.10 6.48 -12.91
CA PHE A 4 -12.29 7.35 -11.76
C PHE A 4 -11.85 6.63 -10.47
N GLY A 5 -11.11 7.36 -9.64
CA GLY A 5 -10.72 6.94 -8.31
C GLY A 5 -11.15 7.94 -7.26
N VAL A 6 -11.33 7.47 -6.04
CA VAL A 6 -11.60 8.31 -4.87
C VAL A 6 -10.49 8.10 -3.84
N THR A 7 -10.10 9.16 -3.15
CA THR A 7 -9.21 9.06 -2.00
C THR A 7 -10.03 9.30 -0.73
N VAL A 8 -10.00 8.33 0.17
CA VAL A 8 -10.70 8.40 1.46
C VAL A 8 -9.67 8.44 2.58
N LEU A 9 -9.78 9.44 3.45
CA LEU A 9 -8.92 9.55 4.63
C LEU A 9 -9.18 8.36 5.57
N PRO A 10 -8.14 7.67 6.06
CA PRO A 10 -8.29 6.58 7.02
C PRO A 10 -8.51 7.14 8.44
N ASP A 11 -9.53 7.98 8.58
CA ASP A 11 -9.93 8.64 9.81
C ASP A 11 -10.98 7.79 10.56
N PRO A 12 -10.91 7.70 11.91
CA PRO A 12 -11.86 6.91 12.68
C PRO A 12 -13.30 7.51 12.62
N PRO A 13 -14.30 6.65 12.71
CA PRO A 13 -14.17 5.21 12.87
C PRO A 13 -13.89 4.48 11.54
N TRP A 14 -13.06 3.44 11.58
CA TRP A 14 -12.71 2.64 10.40
C TRP A 14 -13.95 2.07 9.67
N THR A 15 -15.05 1.83 10.38
CA THR A 15 -16.32 1.39 9.80
C THR A 15 -16.87 2.41 8.82
N ARG A 16 -16.78 3.71 9.14
CA ARG A 16 -17.20 4.78 8.23
C ARG A 16 -16.30 4.86 6.99
N TRP A 17 -14.99 4.67 7.17
CA TRP A 17 -14.06 4.59 6.06
C TRP A 17 -14.43 3.43 5.12
N LEU A 18 -14.72 2.24 5.66
CA LEU A 18 -15.13 1.07 4.87
C LEU A 18 -16.46 1.32 4.13
N GLU A 19 -17.46 1.89 4.80
CA GLU A 19 -18.74 2.26 4.18
C GLU A 19 -18.53 3.17 2.95
N LEU A 20 -17.61 4.15 3.03
CA LEU A 20 -17.31 5.05 1.92
C LEU A 20 -16.63 4.32 0.75
N ILE A 21 -15.76 3.36 1.03
CA ILE A 21 -15.14 2.51 0.00
C ILE A 21 -16.20 1.65 -0.72
N GLN A 22 -17.09 1.02 0.06
CA GLN A 22 -18.19 0.21 -0.50
C GLN A 22 -19.19 1.07 -1.29
N LEU A 23 -19.46 2.29 -0.82
CA LEU A 23 -20.29 3.24 -1.56
C LEU A 23 -19.64 3.62 -2.90
N ALA A 24 -18.32 3.89 -2.91
CA ALA A 24 -17.58 4.17 -4.15
C ALA A 24 -17.66 2.98 -5.12
N GLU A 25 -17.45 1.76 -4.63
CA GLU A 25 -17.59 0.55 -5.44
C GLU A 25 -18.98 0.43 -6.06
N SER A 26 -20.04 0.64 -5.28
CA SER A 26 -21.43 0.55 -5.74
C SER A 26 -21.79 1.60 -6.80
N HIS A 27 -21.06 2.72 -6.84
CA HIS A 27 -21.22 3.80 -7.82
C HIS A 27 -20.25 3.70 -9.00
N GLY A 28 -19.50 2.60 -9.13
CA GLY A 28 -18.67 2.33 -10.29
C GLY A 28 -17.32 3.06 -10.30
N PHE A 29 -16.83 3.52 -9.14
CA PHE A 29 -15.44 3.95 -9.04
C PHE A 29 -14.52 2.74 -9.22
N GLU A 30 -13.48 2.89 -10.03
CA GLU A 30 -12.54 1.82 -10.31
C GLU A 30 -11.44 1.70 -9.25
N TYR A 31 -11.11 2.82 -8.57
CA TYR A 31 -10.05 2.87 -7.57
C TYR A 31 -10.53 3.55 -6.30
N ALA A 32 -10.15 2.98 -5.15
CA ALA A 32 -10.22 3.64 -3.86
C ALA A 32 -8.82 3.67 -3.22
N TRP A 33 -8.38 4.88 -2.91
CA TRP A 33 -7.08 5.15 -2.35
C TRP A 33 -7.19 5.60 -0.90
N THR A 34 -6.16 5.31 -0.11
CA THR A 34 -6.01 5.84 1.23
C THR A 34 -4.59 6.37 1.44
N TYR A 35 -4.38 7.13 2.51
CA TYR A 35 -3.05 7.62 2.88
C TYR A 35 -2.36 6.67 3.85
N ASP A 36 -1.03 6.68 3.80
CA ASP A 36 -0.16 5.91 4.67
C ASP A 36 0.69 6.85 5.54
N SER A 37 0.06 7.42 6.57
CA SER A 37 0.68 8.31 7.57
C SER A 37 0.24 7.89 8.96
N HIS A 38 0.88 6.85 9.49
CA HIS A 38 0.51 6.14 10.71
C HIS A 38 0.48 6.99 12.00
N VAL A 39 1.03 8.20 11.98
CA VAL A 39 0.94 9.16 13.10
C VAL A 39 -0.26 10.09 12.96
N LEU A 40 -0.68 10.38 11.72
CA LEU A 40 -1.80 11.27 11.44
C LEU A 40 -3.14 10.53 11.37
N TRP A 41 -3.11 9.28 10.92
CA TRP A 41 -4.27 8.45 10.64
C TRP A 41 -4.13 7.07 11.25
N GLN A 42 -5.22 6.31 11.24
CA GLN A 42 -5.16 4.89 11.59
C GLN A 42 -4.20 4.13 10.66
N GLU A 43 -3.58 3.07 11.20
CA GLU A 43 -2.71 2.19 10.41
C GLU A 43 -3.48 1.58 9.24
N SER A 44 -3.03 1.87 8.04
CA SER A 44 -3.79 1.62 6.82
C SER A 44 -3.71 0.19 6.28
N ILE A 45 -2.65 -0.57 6.60
CA ILE A 45 -2.53 -1.98 6.15
C ILE A 45 -3.66 -2.87 6.70
N PRO A 46 -3.98 -2.85 8.01
CA PRO A 46 -5.10 -3.62 8.55
C PRO A 46 -6.44 -3.20 7.95
N THR A 47 -6.69 -1.91 7.76
CA THR A 47 -7.95 -1.42 7.19
C THR A 47 -8.09 -1.82 5.72
N LEU A 48 -7.01 -1.76 4.94
CA LEU A 48 -6.98 -2.27 3.56
C LEU A 48 -7.25 -3.77 3.49
N ALA A 49 -6.74 -4.57 4.45
CA ALA A 49 -7.04 -6.00 4.49
C ALA A 49 -8.53 -6.28 4.70
N VAL A 50 -9.20 -5.50 5.56
CA VAL A 50 -10.65 -5.59 5.72
C VAL A 50 -11.36 -5.17 4.42
N ALA A 51 -11.01 -4.03 3.85
CA ALA A 51 -11.61 -3.57 2.59
C ALA A 51 -11.41 -4.56 1.44
N ALA A 52 -10.25 -5.21 1.37
CA ALA A 52 -9.96 -6.24 0.37
C ALA A 52 -10.96 -7.42 0.43
N ARG A 53 -11.43 -7.78 1.63
CA ARG A 53 -12.41 -8.86 1.84
C ARG A 53 -13.86 -8.39 1.74
N GLU A 54 -14.13 -7.14 2.05
CA GLU A 54 -15.47 -6.55 2.08
C GLU A 54 -15.89 -5.85 0.77
N THR A 55 -15.02 -5.90 -0.24
CA THR A 55 -15.26 -5.41 -1.61
C THR A 55 -14.94 -6.49 -2.63
N SER A 56 -15.40 -6.33 -3.87
CA SER A 56 -15.28 -7.39 -4.90
C SER A 56 -14.75 -6.93 -6.26
N LYS A 57 -14.75 -5.63 -6.55
CA LYS A 57 -14.41 -5.08 -7.87
C LYS A 57 -13.43 -3.93 -7.82
N ILE A 58 -13.61 -3.01 -6.85
CA ILE A 58 -12.80 -1.80 -6.77
C ILE A 58 -11.34 -2.13 -6.46
N HIS A 59 -10.43 -1.49 -7.17
CA HIS A 59 -9.00 -1.56 -6.87
C HIS A 59 -8.71 -0.73 -5.63
N LEU A 60 -7.89 -1.28 -4.73
CA LEU A 60 -7.57 -0.69 -3.43
C LEU A 60 -6.07 -0.40 -3.32
N GLY A 61 -5.71 0.63 -2.60
CA GLY A 61 -4.30 0.88 -2.34
C GLY A 61 -4.00 2.20 -1.64
N HIS A 62 -2.71 2.49 -1.57
CA HIS A 62 -2.25 3.78 -1.06
C HIS A 62 -1.95 4.77 -2.20
N PHE A 63 -2.27 6.03 -1.93
CA PHE A 63 -1.81 7.13 -2.76
C PHE A 63 -1.36 8.31 -1.87
N VAL A 64 -0.17 8.12 -1.27
CA VAL A 64 0.87 7.13 -1.51
C VAL A 64 1.35 6.47 -0.21
N THR A 65 1.95 5.27 -0.30
CA THR A 65 2.80 4.69 0.75
C THR A 65 4.28 5.08 0.55
N ASN A 66 5.16 4.65 1.45
CA ASN A 66 6.59 4.92 1.35
C ASN A 66 7.44 3.82 2.00
N PRO A 67 8.63 3.51 1.44
CA PRO A 67 9.55 2.53 2.03
C PRO A 67 10.45 3.10 3.14
N ALA A 68 10.21 4.34 3.59
CA ALA A 68 11.01 4.98 4.62
C ALA A 68 10.44 4.78 6.04
N THR A 69 9.15 4.51 6.17
CA THR A 69 8.49 4.25 7.46
C THR A 69 8.40 2.77 7.78
N ARG A 70 8.35 1.92 6.76
CA ARG A 70 8.41 0.46 6.88
C ARG A 70 9.63 -0.06 6.15
N ASP A 71 10.23 -1.14 6.66
CA ASP A 71 11.24 -1.85 5.90
C ASP A 71 10.67 -2.24 4.53
N PRO A 72 11.39 -2.01 3.42
CA PRO A 72 10.92 -2.32 2.07
C PRO A 72 10.48 -3.78 1.88
N THR A 73 11.13 -4.73 2.58
CA THR A 73 10.75 -6.15 2.53
C THR A 73 9.40 -6.41 3.20
N VAL A 74 9.12 -5.72 4.32
CA VAL A 74 7.85 -5.79 5.03
C VAL A 74 6.74 -5.15 4.19
N LEU A 75 7.02 -4.01 3.56
CA LEU A 75 6.07 -3.33 2.68
C LEU A 75 5.68 -4.23 1.48
N ALA A 76 6.68 -4.82 0.83
CA ALA A 76 6.47 -5.73 -0.29
C ALA A 76 5.65 -6.97 0.11
N SER A 77 6.00 -7.60 1.24
CA SER A 77 5.26 -8.75 1.78
C SER A 77 3.81 -8.39 2.14
N SER A 78 3.60 -7.22 2.75
CA SER A 78 2.25 -6.74 3.07
C SER A 78 1.39 -6.57 1.82
N TYR A 79 1.94 -5.97 0.77
CA TYR A 79 1.22 -5.78 -0.48
C TYR A 79 0.97 -7.09 -1.24
N ALA A 80 1.91 -8.02 -1.23
CA ALA A 80 1.69 -9.35 -1.79
C ALA A 80 0.53 -10.07 -1.06
N THR A 81 0.48 -9.96 0.29
CA THR A 81 -0.63 -10.51 1.10
C THR A 81 -1.95 -9.81 0.79
N LEU A 82 -1.97 -8.48 0.74
CA LEU A 82 -3.18 -7.73 0.40
C LEU A 82 -3.68 -8.06 -1.01
N ASN A 83 -2.77 -8.26 -1.95
CA ASN A 83 -3.12 -8.64 -3.32
C ASN A 83 -3.78 -10.03 -3.39
N ASP A 84 -3.28 -11.00 -2.61
CA ASP A 84 -3.91 -12.31 -2.45
C ASP A 84 -5.30 -12.17 -1.79
N LEU A 85 -5.41 -11.42 -0.69
CA LEU A 85 -6.68 -11.17 0.00
C LEU A 85 -7.74 -10.50 -0.89
N SER A 86 -7.33 -9.70 -1.85
CA SER A 86 -8.21 -8.95 -2.74
C SER A 86 -8.45 -9.61 -4.10
N ASP A 87 -7.95 -10.82 -4.33
CA ASP A 87 -7.99 -11.49 -5.63
C ASP A 87 -7.38 -10.62 -6.76
N GLY A 88 -6.19 -10.05 -6.51
CA GLY A 88 -5.41 -9.31 -7.50
C GLY A 88 -5.80 -7.84 -7.71
N ARG A 89 -6.58 -7.23 -6.82
CA ARG A 89 -7.09 -5.85 -6.97
C ARG A 89 -6.24 -4.79 -6.28
N MET A 90 -5.05 -5.12 -5.77
CA MET A 90 -4.20 -4.12 -5.14
C MET A 90 -3.45 -3.26 -6.14
N ALA A 91 -3.41 -1.96 -5.87
CA ALA A 91 -2.60 -0.98 -6.56
C ALA A 91 -1.70 -0.25 -5.56
N MET A 92 -0.48 0.07 -5.93
CA MET A 92 0.49 0.71 -5.05
C MET A 92 0.99 2.02 -5.63
N GLY A 93 0.54 3.14 -5.07
CA GLY A 93 1.22 4.43 -5.27
C GLY A 93 2.32 4.57 -4.22
N VAL A 94 3.54 4.88 -4.65
CA VAL A 94 4.73 4.93 -3.78
C VAL A 94 5.44 6.26 -3.90
N GLY A 95 5.79 6.86 -2.77
CA GLY A 95 6.59 8.07 -2.66
C GLY A 95 7.82 7.87 -1.77
N ARG A 96 8.73 8.84 -1.77
CA ARG A 96 9.95 8.81 -0.92
C ARG A 96 9.69 9.00 0.57
N GLY A 97 8.43 9.27 0.94
CA GLY A 97 8.05 9.72 2.26
C GLY A 97 8.13 11.24 2.40
N ASP A 98 7.10 11.82 3.03
CA ASP A 98 7.08 13.23 3.42
C ASP A 98 6.43 13.37 4.80
N SER A 99 5.13 13.60 4.92
CA SER A 99 4.46 13.82 6.21
C SER A 99 4.72 12.69 7.21
N ALA A 100 4.46 11.44 6.84
CA ALA A 100 4.66 10.27 7.70
C ALA A 100 6.11 10.16 8.23
N VAL A 101 7.08 10.51 7.39
CA VAL A 101 8.51 10.44 7.74
C VAL A 101 8.92 11.63 8.63
N ARG A 102 8.46 12.84 8.28
CA ARG A 102 8.79 14.06 9.03
C ARG A 102 8.19 14.08 10.43
N TYR A 103 6.97 13.58 10.59
CA TYR A 103 6.32 13.47 11.89
C TYR A 103 7.07 12.58 12.89
N ILE A 104 7.82 11.60 12.41
CA ILE A 104 8.69 10.76 13.27
C ILE A 104 10.14 11.24 13.33
N GLY A 105 10.40 12.49 12.91
CA GLY A 105 11.73 13.12 13.01
C GLY A 105 12.75 12.60 11.98
N ARG A 106 12.31 11.96 10.90
CA ARG A 106 13.19 11.47 9.83
C ARG A 106 13.13 12.36 8.59
N GLN A 107 14.05 12.13 7.66
CA GLN A 107 14.06 12.78 6.35
C GLN A 107 13.48 11.85 5.26
N PRO A 108 12.86 12.41 4.21
CA PRO A 108 12.49 11.65 3.03
C PRO A 108 13.69 10.87 2.47
N MET A 109 13.43 9.68 1.96
CA MET A 109 14.46 8.83 1.36
C MET A 109 15.17 9.55 0.20
N LYS A 110 16.48 9.39 0.08
CA LYS A 110 17.23 9.92 -1.06
C LYS A 110 16.75 9.25 -2.36
N VAL A 111 16.87 9.94 -3.49
CA VAL A 111 16.34 9.43 -4.77
C VAL A 111 16.95 8.10 -5.16
N ALA A 112 18.27 7.95 -5.02
CA ALA A 112 18.96 6.69 -5.35
C ALA A 112 18.52 5.53 -4.45
N ASP A 113 18.37 5.77 -3.13
CA ASP A 113 17.91 4.76 -2.19
C ASP A 113 16.45 4.36 -2.48
N PHE A 114 15.64 5.35 -2.88
CA PHE A 114 14.24 5.13 -3.27
C PHE A 114 14.11 4.32 -4.55
N GLU A 115 14.94 4.59 -5.56
CA GLU A 115 15.00 3.80 -6.80
C GLU A 115 15.35 2.33 -6.51
N SER A 116 16.38 2.12 -5.68
CA SER A 116 16.79 0.77 -5.25
C SER A 116 15.67 0.05 -4.49
N ALA A 117 15.01 0.75 -3.56
CA ALA A 117 13.90 0.19 -2.80
C ALA A 117 12.71 -0.16 -3.70
N LEU A 118 12.35 0.69 -4.66
CA LEU A 118 11.27 0.41 -5.62
C LEU A 118 11.53 -0.81 -6.48
N THR A 119 12.76 -0.93 -7.00
CA THR A 119 13.18 -2.08 -7.79
C THR A 119 13.07 -3.36 -6.97
N MET A 120 13.61 -3.33 -5.75
CA MET A 120 13.52 -4.47 -4.83
C MET A 120 12.07 -4.83 -4.49
N ILE A 121 11.25 -3.86 -4.09
CA ILE A 121 9.83 -4.09 -3.74
C ILE A 121 9.09 -4.76 -4.90
N LYS A 122 9.25 -4.23 -6.13
CA LYS A 122 8.59 -4.75 -7.32
C LYS A 122 8.93 -6.21 -7.60
N GLU A 123 10.20 -6.57 -7.52
CA GLU A 123 10.64 -7.94 -7.78
C GLU A 123 10.25 -8.88 -6.63
N PHE A 124 10.45 -8.43 -5.40
CA PHE A 124 10.20 -9.24 -4.19
C PHE A 124 8.72 -9.57 -3.98
N MET A 125 7.81 -8.58 -4.18
CA MET A 125 6.37 -8.80 -4.04
C MET A 125 5.81 -9.77 -5.10
N ASN A 126 6.51 -9.97 -6.22
CA ASN A 126 6.19 -10.94 -7.26
C ASN A 126 6.87 -12.31 -7.05
N GLY A 127 7.44 -12.55 -5.86
CA GLY A 127 8.07 -13.83 -5.51
C GLY A 127 9.40 -14.08 -6.18
N ARG A 128 10.02 -13.05 -6.80
CA ARG A 128 11.35 -13.18 -7.39
C ARG A 128 12.43 -13.10 -6.30
N GLU A 129 13.55 -13.75 -6.53
CA GLU A 129 14.73 -13.60 -5.70
C GLU A 129 15.34 -12.21 -5.92
N VAL A 130 15.71 -11.54 -4.82
CA VAL A 130 16.33 -10.21 -4.81
C VAL A 130 17.54 -10.20 -3.89
N HIS A 131 18.57 -9.45 -4.26
CA HIS A 131 19.70 -9.17 -3.38
C HIS A 131 19.45 -7.87 -2.62
N TRP A 132 19.37 -7.95 -1.27
CA TRP A 132 19.08 -6.80 -0.42
C TRP A 132 19.80 -6.91 0.92
N ASN A 133 20.55 -5.85 1.29
CA ASN A 133 21.34 -5.81 2.54
C ASN A 133 22.26 -7.05 2.69
N ASP A 134 23.05 -7.35 1.63
CA ASP A 134 23.99 -8.48 1.57
C ASP A 134 23.35 -9.87 1.78
N LYS A 135 22.07 -10.00 1.46
CA LYS A 135 21.32 -11.26 1.53
C LYS A 135 20.49 -11.47 0.27
N ASP A 136 20.40 -12.72 -0.15
CA ASP A 136 19.46 -13.16 -1.17
C ASP A 136 18.14 -13.55 -0.49
N LEU A 137 17.06 -12.86 -0.87
CA LEU A 137 15.76 -12.96 -0.26
C LEU A 137 14.70 -13.33 -1.29
N GLN A 138 13.69 -14.09 -0.88
CA GLN A 138 12.54 -14.44 -1.69
C GLN A 138 11.30 -14.66 -0.82
N LEU A 139 10.14 -14.20 -1.26
CA LEU A 139 8.85 -14.56 -0.65
C LEU A 139 8.48 -15.98 -1.09
N LYS A 140 8.79 -16.97 -0.26
CA LYS A 140 8.63 -18.40 -0.57
C LYS A 140 7.17 -18.84 -0.79
N TRP A 141 6.21 -18.07 -0.33
CA TRP A 141 4.78 -18.35 -0.39
C TRP A 141 4.05 -17.71 -1.59
N VAL A 142 4.67 -16.74 -2.27
CA VAL A 142 4.13 -16.15 -3.51
C VAL A 142 4.31 -17.17 -4.65
N ARG A 143 3.21 -17.48 -5.34
CA ARG A 143 3.15 -18.45 -6.44
C ARG A 143 2.81 -17.80 -7.76
#